data_a9b6a7593a4ae3bddb8ee3b890854bbb
#
_entry.id   a9b6a7593a4ae3bddb8ee3b890854bbb
#
_cell.length_a   1.000
_cell.length_b   1.000
_cell.length_c   1.000
_cell.angle_alpha   90.00
_cell.angle_beta   90.00
_cell.angle_gamma   90.00
#
_symmetry.space_group_name_H-M   'P 1'
#
loop_
_entity.id
_entity.type
_entity.pdbx_description
1 polymer ?
#
loop_
_entity_poly.entity_id
_entity_poly.type
_entity_poly.pdbx_seq_one_letter_code
_entity_poly.pdbx_strand_id
1 'polypeptide(L)'
;TLTTPYGYVRYFLQPWGEELFKAATAHVPQSTVAEHLNGAVHPELGIRGGLVEVDRLLVGPGHIRIINQSHDSILSIVPRSCAREICEQIHKLLLRPLICNGEEFTIPVDCEVGERWGELEEQKRNVGEYEIKFTC
;
A
#
# COMPACT_ATOMS: atom_id res chain seq x y z
N THR A 1 -5.57 -25.37 1.15
CA THR A 1 -5.48 -24.02 1.75
C THR A 1 -4.14 -23.41 1.48
N LEU A 2 -4.09 -22.09 1.38
CA LEU A 2 -2.85 -21.30 1.40
C LEU A 2 -2.99 -20.18 2.43
N THR A 3 -1.88 -19.84 3.06
CA THR A 3 -1.82 -18.82 4.11
C THR A 3 -0.84 -17.71 3.67
N THR A 4 -1.24 -16.46 3.85
CA THR A 4 -0.37 -15.30 3.60
C THR A 4 0.64 -15.10 4.75
N PRO A 5 1.69 -14.30 4.57
CA PRO A 5 2.60 -13.90 5.65
C PRO A 5 1.90 -13.21 6.83
N TYR A 6 0.75 -12.59 6.60
CA TYR A 6 -0.09 -11.95 7.63
C TYR A 6 -1.05 -12.91 8.34
N GLY A 7 -1.11 -14.18 7.91
CA GLY A 7 -1.95 -15.20 8.53
C GLY A 7 -3.34 -15.39 7.91
N TYR A 8 -3.65 -14.67 6.81
CA TYR A 8 -4.92 -14.88 6.13
C TYR A 8 -4.93 -16.23 5.41
N VAL A 9 -5.95 -17.05 5.69
CA VAL A 9 -6.10 -18.40 5.15
C VAL A 9 -7.22 -18.43 4.12
N ARG A 10 -6.92 -18.91 2.92
CA ARG A 10 -7.93 -19.20 1.89
C ARG A 10 -8.11 -20.68 1.67
N TYR A 11 -9.36 -21.10 1.64
CA TYR A 11 -9.78 -22.45 1.26
C TYR A 11 -10.16 -22.46 -0.21
N PHE A 12 -9.60 -23.40 -0.97
CA PHE A 12 -9.90 -23.58 -2.38
C PHE A 12 -10.85 -24.77 -2.51
N LEU A 13 -12.08 -24.49 -2.91
CA LEU A 13 -13.16 -25.47 -3.05
C LEU A 13 -13.44 -25.85 -4.51
N GLN A 14 -12.68 -25.27 -5.45
CA GLN A 14 -12.81 -25.57 -6.86
C GLN A 14 -12.29 -26.99 -7.16
N PRO A 15 -12.82 -27.67 -8.20
CA PRO A 15 -12.25 -28.90 -8.70
C PRO A 15 -10.78 -28.74 -9.08
N TRP A 16 -10.03 -29.82 -8.95
CA TRP A 16 -8.62 -29.85 -9.36
C TRP A 16 -8.49 -29.55 -10.85
N GLY A 17 -7.69 -28.54 -11.22
CA GLY A 17 -7.49 -28.11 -12.59
C GLY A 17 -6.80 -26.77 -12.74
N GLU A 18 -6.71 -26.30 -13.96
CA GLU A 18 -5.99 -25.06 -14.32
C GLU A 18 -6.49 -23.82 -13.57
N GLU A 19 -7.80 -23.66 -13.43
CA GLU A 19 -8.41 -22.55 -12.71
C GLU A 19 -8.03 -22.53 -11.23
N LEU A 20 -7.97 -23.71 -10.58
CA LEU A 20 -7.51 -23.84 -9.22
C LEU A 20 -6.03 -23.41 -9.10
N PHE A 21 -5.18 -23.83 -10.02
CA PHE A 21 -3.77 -23.48 -10.03
C PHE A 21 -3.56 -21.97 -10.19
N LYS A 22 -4.26 -21.34 -11.14
CA LYS A 22 -4.22 -19.89 -11.35
C LYS A 22 -4.64 -19.14 -10.07
N ALA A 23 -5.76 -19.54 -9.49
CA ALA A 23 -6.27 -18.93 -8.25
C ALA A 23 -5.31 -19.11 -7.07
N ALA A 24 -4.71 -20.28 -6.93
CA ALA A 24 -3.76 -20.58 -5.86
C ALA A 24 -2.46 -19.81 -6.01
N THR A 25 -1.91 -19.75 -7.22
CA THR A 25 -0.65 -19.03 -7.51
C THR A 25 -0.80 -17.52 -7.30
N ALA A 26 -1.94 -16.95 -7.69
CA ALA A 26 -2.18 -15.51 -7.54
C ALA A 26 -2.53 -15.13 -6.08
N HIS A 27 -3.05 -16.05 -5.28
CA HIS A 27 -3.61 -15.73 -3.97
C HIS A 27 -2.57 -15.13 -3.02
N VAL A 28 -1.45 -15.80 -2.80
CA VAL A 28 -0.47 -15.34 -1.80
C VAL A 28 0.07 -13.95 -2.11
N PRO A 29 0.61 -13.65 -3.30
CA PRO A 29 1.13 -12.31 -3.59
C PRO A 29 0.05 -11.23 -3.54
N GLN A 30 -1.11 -11.44 -4.18
CA GLN A 30 -2.17 -10.42 -4.22
C GLN A 30 -2.77 -10.15 -2.85
N SER A 31 -3.05 -11.20 -2.07
CA SER A 31 -3.60 -11.03 -0.72
C SER A 31 -2.57 -10.40 0.22
N THR A 32 -1.29 -10.74 0.11
CA THR A 32 -0.21 -10.13 0.90
C THR A 32 -0.12 -8.63 0.66
N VAL A 33 -0.16 -8.19 -0.61
CA VAL A 33 -0.15 -6.76 -0.96
C VAL A 33 -1.39 -6.06 -0.40
N ALA A 34 -2.58 -6.65 -0.56
CA ALA A 34 -3.83 -6.08 -0.04
C ALA A 34 -3.84 -5.97 1.50
N GLU A 35 -3.39 -7.01 2.21
CA GLU A 35 -3.28 -6.99 3.67
C GLU A 35 -2.26 -5.95 4.14
N HIS A 36 -1.12 -5.88 3.47
CA HIS A 36 -0.08 -4.89 3.73
C HIS A 36 -0.62 -3.47 3.56
N LEU A 37 -1.24 -3.18 2.42
CA LEU A 37 -1.83 -1.87 2.14
C LEU A 37 -2.91 -1.50 3.15
N ASN A 38 -3.80 -2.43 3.49
CA ASN A 38 -4.89 -2.19 4.43
C ASN A 38 -4.42 -2.00 5.89
N GLY A 39 -3.20 -2.41 6.22
CA GLY A 39 -2.63 -2.18 7.54
C GLY A 39 -2.63 -3.40 8.45
N ALA A 40 -2.70 -4.61 7.90
CA ALA A 40 -2.47 -5.82 8.67
C ALA A 40 -1.10 -5.76 9.36
N VAL A 41 -1.06 -6.16 10.62
CA VAL A 41 0.18 -6.17 11.41
C VAL A 41 0.87 -7.51 11.21
N HIS A 42 2.12 -7.48 10.72
CA HIS A 42 2.89 -8.70 10.54
C HIS A 42 3.16 -9.38 11.90
N PRO A 43 2.87 -10.68 12.06
CA PRO A 43 2.95 -11.35 13.37
C PRO A 43 4.33 -11.27 14.04
N GLU A 44 5.41 -11.35 13.26
CA GLU A 44 6.78 -11.33 13.78
C GLU A 44 7.33 -9.91 14.01
N LEU A 45 6.94 -8.95 13.17
CA LEU A 45 7.48 -7.59 13.24
C LEU A 45 6.67 -6.65 14.14
N GLY A 46 5.36 -6.88 14.26
CA GLY A 46 4.48 -6.03 15.05
C GLY A 46 4.36 -4.59 14.57
N ILE A 47 4.87 -4.26 13.37
CA ILE A 47 4.91 -2.90 12.83
C ILE A 47 3.54 -2.51 12.30
N ARG A 48 3.01 -1.40 12.79
CA ARG A 48 1.77 -0.79 12.28
C ARG A 48 2.06 0.08 11.07
N GLY A 49 1.08 0.21 10.20
CA GLY A 49 1.16 1.03 8.99
C GLY A 49 -0.05 0.82 8.09
N GLY A 50 0.12 1.09 6.80
CA GLY A 50 -0.95 0.94 5.82
C GLY A 50 -2.07 1.95 5.97
N LEU A 51 -3.17 1.68 5.30
CA LEU A 51 -4.35 2.57 5.24
C LEU A 51 -4.92 2.90 6.63
N VAL A 52 -4.94 1.94 7.54
CA VAL A 52 -5.45 2.14 8.90
C VAL A 52 -4.65 3.20 9.67
N GLU A 53 -3.32 3.19 9.55
CA GLU A 53 -2.48 4.21 10.20
C GLU A 53 -2.52 5.55 9.44
N VAL A 54 -2.64 5.54 8.11
CA VAL A 54 -2.89 6.76 7.33
C VAL A 54 -4.19 7.43 7.79
N ASP A 55 -5.26 6.66 7.91
CA ASP A 55 -6.55 7.17 8.42
C ASP A 55 -6.41 7.74 9.82
N ARG A 56 -5.82 6.98 10.73
CA ARG A 56 -5.69 7.36 12.14
C ARG A 56 -4.84 8.62 12.36
N LEU A 57 -3.76 8.79 11.60
CA LEU A 57 -2.76 9.85 11.83
C LEU A 57 -2.97 11.08 10.97
N LEU A 58 -3.49 10.92 9.77
CA LEU A 58 -3.49 11.98 8.76
C LEU A 58 -4.89 12.45 8.35
N VAL A 59 -5.95 11.64 8.57
CA VAL A 59 -7.32 12.05 8.21
C VAL A 59 -7.89 12.99 9.27
N GLY A 60 -8.48 14.11 8.81
CA GLY A 60 -9.14 15.08 9.69
C GLY A 60 -9.37 16.43 9.03
N PRO A 61 -10.06 17.36 9.70
CA PRO A 61 -10.28 18.71 9.20
C PRO A 61 -8.96 19.44 8.93
N GLY A 62 -8.77 19.89 7.68
CA GLY A 62 -7.54 20.58 7.26
C GLY A 62 -6.35 19.69 6.93
N HIS A 63 -6.53 18.37 7.01
CA HIS A 63 -5.53 17.37 6.64
C HIS A 63 -5.90 16.68 5.33
N ILE A 64 -5.86 15.34 5.30
CA ILE A 64 -6.19 14.58 4.12
C ILE A 64 -7.61 14.01 4.17
N ARG A 65 -8.13 13.65 3.00
CA ARG A 65 -9.34 12.86 2.86
C ARG A 65 -9.04 11.68 1.95
N ILE A 66 -9.14 10.48 2.47
CA ILE A 66 -9.09 9.26 1.66
C ILE A 66 -10.41 9.17 0.91
N ILE A 67 -10.38 9.12 -0.41
CA ILE A 67 -11.58 9.09 -1.27
C ILE A 67 -11.80 7.77 -1.97
N ASN A 68 -10.74 7.00 -2.18
CA ASN A 68 -10.84 5.67 -2.76
C ASN A 68 -9.66 4.79 -2.35
N GLN A 69 -9.91 3.50 -2.29
CA GLN A 69 -8.90 2.45 -2.20
C GLN A 69 -9.25 1.40 -3.26
N SER A 70 -8.31 1.13 -4.14
CA SER A 70 -8.51 0.18 -5.23
C SER A 70 -7.32 -0.74 -5.33
N HIS A 71 -7.58 -2.04 -5.19
CA HIS A 71 -6.55 -3.09 -5.25
C HIS A 71 -5.34 -2.82 -4.34
N ASP A 72 -4.29 -2.25 -4.92
CA ASP A 72 -2.99 -1.95 -4.32
C ASP A 72 -2.69 -0.45 -4.22
N SER A 73 -3.70 0.41 -4.41
CA SER A 73 -3.54 1.87 -4.41
C SER A 73 -4.51 2.57 -3.46
N ILE A 74 -4.09 3.75 -2.99
CA ILE A 74 -4.90 4.68 -2.18
C ILE A 74 -4.98 6.00 -2.94
N LEU A 75 -6.19 6.53 -3.11
CA LEU A 75 -6.44 7.86 -3.65
C LEU A 75 -6.86 8.79 -2.52
N SER A 76 -6.14 9.90 -2.37
CA SER A 76 -6.41 10.88 -1.33
C SER A 76 -6.43 12.29 -1.89
N ILE A 77 -7.25 13.16 -1.29
CA ILE A 77 -7.20 14.60 -1.49
C ILE A 77 -6.38 15.20 -0.35
N VAL A 78 -5.37 16.00 -0.72
CA VAL A 78 -4.47 16.65 0.21
C VAL A 78 -4.43 18.15 -0.03
N PRO A 79 -4.28 19.00 1.01
CA PRO A 79 -4.07 20.43 0.81
C PRO A 79 -2.77 20.69 0.08
N ARG A 80 -2.78 21.56 -0.94
CA ARG A 80 -1.61 21.85 -1.78
C ARG A 80 -0.41 22.34 -0.96
N SER A 81 -0.65 23.13 0.08
CA SER A 81 0.39 23.71 0.93
C SER A 81 1.22 22.70 1.72
N CYS A 82 0.71 21.49 1.96
CA CYS A 82 1.38 20.44 2.72
C CYS A 82 1.41 19.09 1.97
N ALA A 83 1.09 19.10 0.68
CA ALA A 83 1.01 17.88 -0.12
C ALA A 83 2.31 17.05 -0.07
N ARG A 84 3.47 17.70 -0.17
CA ARG A 84 4.77 17.03 -0.09
C ARG A 84 4.97 16.32 1.24
N GLU A 85 4.80 17.03 2.34
CA GLU A 85 4.98 16.46 3.68
C GLU A 85 4.02 15.29 3.93
N ILE A 86 2.77 15.44 3.51
CA ILE A 86 1.76 14.38 3.65
C ILE A 86 2.13 13.17 2.79
N CYS A 87 2.57 13.36 1.55
CA CYS A 87 3.01 12.25 0.69
C CYS A 87 4.20 11.50 1.30
N GLU A 88 5.17 12.21 1.88
CA GLU A 88 6.30 11.59 2.58
C GLU A 88 5.85 10.77 3.79
N GLN A 89 4.87 11.27 4.55
CA GLN A 89 4.31 10.55 5.69
C GLN A 89 3.52 9.30 5.26
N ILE A 90 2.66 9.43 4.26
CA ILE A 90 1.92 8.28 3.69
C ILE A 90 2.90 7.23 3.18
N HIS A 91 3.92 7.66 2.43
CA HIS A 91 4.95 6.76 1.91
C HIS A 91 5.64 5.97 3.04
N LYS A 92 6.03 6.62 4.13
CA LYS A 92 6.64 5.95 5.29
C LYS A 92 5.70 4.93 5.95
N LEU A 93 4.41 5.24 6.02
CA LEU A 93 3.40 4.35 6.59
C LEU A 93 3.11 3.13 5.71
N LEU A 94 3.28 3.26 4.40
CA LEU A 94 3.09 2.19 3.44
C LEU A 94 4.37 1.37 3.21
N LEU A 95 5.55 2.02 3.18
CA LEU A 95 6.85 1.37 2.97
C LEU A 95 7.35 0.76 4.28
N ARG A 96 6.73 -0.30 4.73
CA ARG A 96 7.15 -1.04 5.93
C ARG A 96 7.63 -2.44 5.55
N PRO A 97 8.56 -3.02 6.32
CA PRO A 97 9.05 -4.37 6.04
C PRO A 97 7.97 -5.42 6.33
N LEU A 98 8.09 -6.55 5.67
CA LEU A 98 7.38 -7.78 5.98
C LEU A 98 8.33 -8.97 5.84
N ILE A 99 8.02 -10.07 6.51
CA ILE A 99 8.79 -11.31 6.43
C ILE A 99 7.97 -12.36 5.67
N CYS A 100 8.59 -13.01 4.71
CA CYS A 100 8.02 -14.14 4.01
C CYS A 100 9.08 -15.25 3.90
N ASN A 101 8.75 -16.45 4.36
CA ASN A 101 9.67 -17.59 4.39
C ASN A 101 11.01 -17.30 5.10
N GLY A 102 11.00 -16.46 6.13
CA GLY A 102 12.18 -16.09 6.91
C GLY A 102 13.06 -15.00 6.26
N GLU A 103 12.67 -14.46 5.13
CA GLU A 103 13.36 -13.35 4.47
C GLU A 103 12.56 -12.05 4.63
N GLU A 104 13.24 -10.98 5.06
CA GLU A 104 12.67 -9.65 5.16
C GLU A 104 12.78 -8.92 3.83
N PHE A 105 11.69 -8.28 3.41
CA PHE A 105 11.65 -7.42 2.23
C PHE A 105 10.61 -6.30 2.39
N THR A 106 10.65 -5.33 1.49
CA THR A 106 9.66 -4.26 1.41
C THR A 106 8.97 -4.27 0.06
N ILE A 107 7.67 -3.96 0.05
CA ILE A 107 6.93 -3.73 -1.19
C ILE A 107 7.18 -2.28 -1.61
N PRO A 108 7.70 -2.02 -2.81
CA PRO A 108 7.90 -0.65 -3.30
C PRO A 108 6.59 0.12 -3.33
N VAL A 109 6.66 1.41 -3.02
CA VAL A 109 5.52 2.33 -3.05
C VAL A 109 5.87 3.49 -3.94
N ASP A 110 5.05 3.75 -4.95
CA ASP A 110 5.15 4.92 -5.82
C ASP A 110 4.08 5.94 -5.43
N CYS A 111 4.38 7.21 -5.67
CA CYS A 111 3.47 8.31 -5.37
C CYS A 111 3.28 9.16 -6.62
N GLU A 112 2.03 9.40 -6.97
CA GLU A 112 1.63 10.29 -8.04
C GLU A 112 0.86 11.47 -7.46
N VAL A 113 1.13 12.67 -7.93
CA VAL A 113 0.47 13.90 -7.48
C VAL A 113 -0.01 14.70 -8.69
N GLY A 114 -1.21 15.23 -8.62
CA GLY A 114 -1.79 16.07 -9.66
C GLY A 114 -3.01 16.85 -9.17
N GLU A 115 -3.51 17.77 -9.96
CA GLU A 115 -4.72 18.54 -9.64
C GLU A 115 -6.00 17.75 -9.92
N ARG A 116 -5.91 16.74 -10.78
CA ARG A 116 -7.02 15.87 -11.20
C ARG A 116 -6.55 14.43 -11.31
N TRP A 117 -7.42 13.48 -11.01
CA TRP A 117 -7.11 12.05 -11.08
C TRP A 117 -6.56 11.60 -12.44
N GLY A 118 -7.05 12.12 -13.55
CA GLY A 118 -6.57 11.75 -14.89
C GLY A 118 -5.27 12.45 -15.32
N GLU A 119 -4.69 13.29 -14.49
CA GLU A 119 -3.49 14.10 -14.78
C GLU A 119 -2.45 13.93 -13.66
N LEU A 120 -2.33 12.72 -13.11
CA LEU A 120 -1.35 12.42 -12.06
C LEU A 120 0.03 12.26 -12.70
N GLU A 121 1.05 12.84 -12.08
CA GLU A 121 2.46 12.71 -12.45
C GLU A 121 3.19 11.87 -11.42
N GLU A 122 3.93 10.86 -11.90
CA GLU A 122 4.78 10.03 -11.06
C GLU A 122 5.90 10.86 -10.44
N GLN A 123 6.01 10.81 -9.14
CA GLN A 123 7.09 11.43 -8.40
C GLN A 123 8.30 10.49 -8.41
N LYS A 124 9.18 10.64 -9.42
CA LYS A 124 10.38 9.79 -9.56
C LYS A 124 11.32 9.98 -8.40
N ARG A 125 11.72 8.87 -7.78
CA ARG A 125 12.80 8.84 -6.80
C ARG A 125 14.14 9.02 -7.51
N ASN A 126 14.90 10.03 -7.14
CA ASN A 126 16.34 9.94 -7.23
C ASN A 126 16.83 9.21 -5.96
N VAL A 127 17.58 8.13 -6.13
CA VAL A 127 18.19 7.37 -5.04
C VAL A 127 19.14 8.32 -4.29
N GLY A 128 18.66 8.89 -3.15
CA GLY A 128 19.45 9.77 -2.31
C GLY A 128 18.79 11.09 -1.90
N GLU A 129 17.90 11.66 -2.71
CA GLU A 129 17.16 12.89 -2.36
C GLU A 129 15.75 12.86 -2.97
N TYR A 130 14.74 13.13 -2.15
CA TYR A 130 13.35 13.25 -2.60
C TYR A 130 13.14 14.61 -3.28
N GLU A 131 13.21 14.66 -4.58
CA GLU A 131 12.82 15.83 -5.33
C GLU A 131 11.41 15.65 -5.89
N ILE A 132 10.40 16.02 -5.10
CA ILE A 132 9.02 16.11 -5.56
C ILE A 132 8.90 17.43 -6.31
N LYS A 133 8.84 17.39 -7.64
CA LYS A 133 8.60 18.58 -8.45
C LYS A 133 7.10 18.82 -8.55
N PHE A 134 6.63 19.82 -7.83
CA PHE A 134 5.32 20.41 -8.07
C PHE A 134 5.44 21.41 -9.22
N THR A 135 4.82 21.12 -10.35
CA THR A 135 4.59 22.13 -11.37
C THR A 135 3.36 22.96 -10.96
N CYS A 136 3.57 24.26 -10.73
CA CYS A 136 2.49 25.22 -10.48
C CYS A 136 1.77 25.57 -11.77
#